data_88b1d57d3a6727345b3ba258f6688f20
#
_entry.id   88b1d57d3a6727345b3ba258f6688f20
#
_cell.length_a   1.000
_cell.length_b   1.000
_cell.length_c   1.000
_cell.angle_alpha   90.00
_cell.angle_beta   90.00
_cell.angle_gamma   90.00
#
_symmetry.space_group_name_H-M   'P 1'
#
loop_
_entity.id
_entity.type
_entity.pdbx_description
1 polymer ?
#
loop_
_entity_poly.entity_id
_entity_poly.type
_entity_poly.pdbx_seq_one_letter_code
_entity_poly.pdbx_strand_id
1 'polypeptide(L)' 'MKVKLLENNKIIEVPHWTYTVIDDKKVILDQEKKIIGIVIEE' A
#
# COMPACT_ATOMS: atom_id res chain seq x y z
N MET A 1 -5.86 6.50 -5.16
CA MET A 1 -4.43 6.21 -5.05
C MET A 1 -4.19 4.79 -5.51
N LYS A 2 -3.15 4.57 -6.30
CA LYS A 2 -2.85 3.24 -6.83
C LYS A 2 -1.78 2.56 -5.99
N VAL A 3 -2.02 1.29 -5.69
CA VAL A 3 -1.15 0.51 -4.83
C VAL A 3 -0.79 -0.79 -5.55
N LYS A 4 0.49 -1.14 -5.51
CA LYS A 4 0.95 -2.41 -6.06
C LYS A 4 1.04 -3.42 -4.93
N LEU A 5 0.27 -4.50 -5.04
CA LEU A 5 0.29 -5.55 -4.04
C LEU A 5 1.57 -6.38 -4.18
N LEU A 6 2.20 -6.68 -3.05
CA LEU A 6 3.46 -7.44 -3.06
C LEU A 6 3.23 -8.91 -3.37
N GLU A 7 2.05 -9.43 -3.02
CA GLU A 7 1.76 -10.85 -3.19
C GLU A 7 1.74 -11.29 -4.65
N ASN A 8 1.10 -10.49 -5.50
CA ASN A 8 0.89 -10.90 -6.89
C ASN A 8 1.23 -9.81 -7.90
N ASN A 9 1.82 -8.69 -7.45
CA ASN A 9 2.20 -7.56 -8.30
C ASN A 9 1.03 -6.90 -9.02
N LYS A 10 -0.20 -7.13 -8.54
CA LYS A 10 -1.36 -6.46 -9.12
C LYS A 10 -1.48 -5.05 -8.60
N ILE A 11 -2.00 -4.16 -9.43
CA ILE A 11 -2.23 -2.78 -9.07
C ILE A 11 -3.71 -2.61 -8.77
N ILE A 12 -4.02 -2.10 -7.58
CA ILE A 12 -5.40 -1.86 -7.17
C ILE A 12 -5.59 -0.40 -6.82
N GLU A 13 -6.85 0.05 -6.86
CA GLU A 13 -7.21 1.40 -6.44
C GLU A 13 -7.74 1.36 -5.02
N VAL A 14 -7.23 2.22 -4.15
CA VAL A 14 -7.69 2.30 -2.76
C VAL A 14 -7.89 3.77 -2.39
N PRO A 15 -8.70 4.05 -1.34
CA PRO A 15 -8.84 5.42 -0.85
C PRO A 15 -7.49 5.96 -0.37
N HIS A 16 -7.20 7.21 -0.65
CA HIS A 16 -5.89 7.80 -0.33
C HIS A 16 -5.61 7.93 1.18
N TRP A 17 -6.61 7.71 2.04
CA TRP A 17 -6.40 7.77 3.48
C TRP A 17 -5.98 6.42 4.09
N THR A 18 -5.86 5.37 3.28
CA THR A 18 -5.56 4.03 3.79
C THR A 18 -4.07 3.74 3.95
N TYR A 19 -3.21 4.60 3.46
CA TYR A 19 -1.79 4.35 3.54
C TYR A 19 -1.21 4.70 4.91
N THR A 20 -0.03 4.11 5.19
CA THR A 20 0.77 4.41 6.38
C THR A 20 2.18 4.71 5.92
N VAL A 21 2.87 5.62 6.60
CA VAL A 21 4.25 5.95 6.25
C VAL A 21 5.21 5.17 7.14
N ILE A 22 6.08 4.38 6.52
CA ILE A 22 7.13 3.64 7.22
C ILE A 22 8.44 3.89 6.47
N ASP A 23 9.46 4.35 7.17
CA ASP A 23 10.77 4.66 6.60
C ASP A 23 10.67 5.59 5.38
N ASP A 24 9.84 6.63 5.50
CA ASP A 24 9.57 7.61 4.45
C ASP A 24 8.90 7.02 3.20
N LYS A 25 8.34 5.83 3.32
CA LYS A 25 7.63 5.20 2.21
C LYS A 25 6.15 5.03 2.57
N LYS A 26 5.30 5.24 1.59
CA LYS A 26 3.86 5.05 1.76
C LYS A 26 3.50 3.62 1.42
N VAL A 27 2.96 2.90 2.38
CA VAL A 27 2.65 1.48 2.26
C VAL A 27 1.26 1.19 2.78
N ILE A 28 0.74 0.03 2.42
CA ILE A 28 -0.55 -0.46 2.94
C ILE A 28 -0.26 -1.64 3.86
N LEU A 29 -0.88 -1.61 5.02
CA LEU A 29 -0.74 -2.69 6.00
C LEU A 29 -2.03 -3.49 6.10
N ASP A 30 -1.90 -4.78 6.46
CA ASP A 30 -3.07 -5.62 6.73
C ASP A 30 -3.44 -5.54 8.21
N GLN A 31 -4.39 -6.38 8.63
CA GLN A 31 -4.85 -6.38 10.02
C GLN A 31 -3.75 -6.80 11.00
N GLU A 32 -2.77 -7.54 10.53
CA GLU A 32 -1.62 -7.96 11.33
C GLU A 32 -0.47 -6.97 11.26
N LYS A 33 -0.69 -5.83 10.62
CA LYS A 33 0.30 -4.77 10.46
C LYS A 33 1.49 -5.20 9.61
N LYS A 34 1.26 -6.10 8.66
CA LYS A 34 2.28 -6.49 7.69
C LYS A 34 2.11 -5.68 6.42
N ILE A 35 3.22 -5.29 5.81
CA ILE A 35 3.18 -4.54 4.57
C ILE A 35 2.70 -5.46 3.45
N ILE A 36 1.57 -5.14 2.85
CA ILE A 36 0.99 -5.92 1.76
C ILE A 36 1.01 -5.20 0.42
N GLY A 37 1.29 -3.92 0.42
CA GLY A 37 1.33 -3.15 -0.82
C GLY A 37 2.12 -1.87 -0.67
N ILE A 38 2.54 -1.32 -1.79
CA ILE A 38 3.31 -0.09 -1.85
C ILE A 38 2.57 0.90 -2.74
N VAL A 39 2.43 2.13 -2.26
CA VAL A 39 1.77 3.19 -3.03
C VAL A 39 2.67 3.57 -4.20
N ILE A 40 2.15 3.45 -5.42
CA ILE A 40 2.90 3.78 -6.62
C ILE A 40 2.40 5.05 -7.30
N GLU A 41 1.16 5.45 -7.02
CA GLU A 41 0.61 6.66 -7.63
C GLU A 41 -0.44 7.26 -6.70
N GLU A 42 -0.25 8.50 -6.32
CA GLU A 42 -1.20 9.21 -5.47
C GLU A 42 -2.24 9.94 -6.31
#